data_ed3aa8c5dd2c8cb9e1d4b95fdf0edda5
#
_entry.id   ed3aa8c5dd2c8cb9e1d4b95fdf0edda5
#
_cell.length_a   1.000
_cell.length_b   1.000
_cell.length_c   1.000
_cell.angle_alpha   90.00
_cell.angle_beta   90.00
_cell.angle_gamma   90.00
#
_symmetry.space_group_name_H-M   'P 1'
#
loop_
_entity.id
_entity.type
_entity.pdbx_description
1 polymer ?
#
loop_
_entity_poly.entity_id
_entity_poly.type
_entity_poly.pdbx_seq_one_letter_code
_entity_poly.pdbx_strand_id
1 'polypeptide(L)'
;MLLTITEIKDEATMFRKLIENCDKKNTSLVIDCFPVMSCKLSSMLLSYHFLMLWPDLEIKGVSAATGKNDRITHYWLEINDIVVDITGDQYNLIYDYELTNKIIKGRPFPSIHVSHNNESYLYNIFKIKETHSFVYGFPEIADDFIDEMAHGYNQLLYK
;
A
#
# COMPACT_ATOMS: atom_id res chain seq x y z
N MET A 1 17.71 -5.10 12.92
CA MET A 1 17.59 -6.00 11.74
C MET A 1 17.56 -5.18 10.47
N LEU A 2 18.39 -5.53 9.52
CA LEU A 2 18.40 -4.88 8.21
C LEU A 2 17.69 -5.76 7.21
N LEU A 3 16.54 -5.28 6.72
CA LEU A 3 15.83 -5.94 5.64
C LEU A 3 16.36 -5.47 4.30
N THR A 4 16.50 -6.39 3.36
CA THR A 4 16.90 -6.05 2.00
C THR A 4 15.67 -5.68 1.17
N ILE A 5 15.90 -4.92 0.10
CA ILE A 5 14.84 -4.62 -0.87
C ILE A 5 14.25 -5.93 -1.44
N THR A 6 15.09 -6.92 -1.69
CA THR A 6 14.63 -8.22 -2.22
C THR A 6 13.67 -8.91 -1.27
N GLU A 7 14.00 -8.97 0.03
CA GLU A 7 13.12 -9.58 1.03
C GLU A 7 11.76 -8.88 1.10
N ILE A 8 11.78 -7.55 1.14
CA ILE A 8 10.55 -6.74 1.19
C ILE A 8 9.73 -6.96 -0.08
N LYS A 9 10.38 -6.95 -1.23
CA LYS A 9 9.72 -7.14 -2.52
C LYS A 9 9.09 -8.51 -2.66
N ASP A 10 9.79 -9.55 -2.20
CA ASP A 10 9.27 -10.93 -2.26
C ASP A 10 8.00 -11.06 -1.42
N GLU A 11 8.00 -10.52 -0.20
CA GLU A 11 6.82 -10.56 0.66
C GLU A 11 5.67 -9.71 0.11
N ALA A 12 5.96 -8.53 -0.39
CA ALA A 12 4.95 -7.68 -1.01
C ALA A 12 4.32 -8.35 -2.23
N THR A 13 5.13 -9.01 -3.05
CA THR A 13 4.66 -9.71 -4.24
C THR A 13 3.74 -10.87 -3.86
N MET A 14 4.13 -11.66 -2.89
CA MET A 14 3.32 -12.78 -2.39
C MET A 14 1.99 -12.27 -1.83
N PHE A 15 2.05 -11.22 -1.02
CA PHE A 15 0.86 -10.67 -0.38
C PHE A 15 -0.13 -10.09 -1.40
N ARG A 16 0.38 -9.38 -2.40
CA ARG A 16 -0.45 -8.89 -3.49
C ARG A 16 -1.19 -10.02 -4.19
N LYS A 17 -0.53 -11.14 -4.44
CA LYS A 17 -1.17 -12.32 -5.05
C LYS A 17 -2.29 -12.87 -4.19
N LEU A 18 -2.13 -12.88 -2.87
CA LEU A 18 -3.20 -13.30 -1.97
C LEU A 18 -4.44 -12.43 -2.12
N ILE A 19 -4.25 -11.11 -2.22
CA ILE A 19 -5.37 -10.18 -2.42
C ILE A 19 -6.01 -10.42 -3.79
N GLU A 20 -5.23 -10.53 -4.85
CA GLU A 20 -5.75 -10.77 -6.20
C GLU A 20 -6.61 -12.03 -6.29
N ASN A 21 -6.23 -13.07 -5.56
CA ASN A 21 -6.85 -14.39 -5.64
C ASN A 21 -7.95 -14.63 -4.59
N CYS A 22 -8.20 -13.70 -3.68
CA CYS A 22 -9.20 -13.88 -2.64
C CYS A 22 -10.62 -13.62 -3.14
N ASP A 23 -11.59 -14.12 -2.37
CA ASP A 23 -13.00 -13.74 -2.55
C ASP A 23 -13.20 -12.35 -1.94
N LYS A 24 -13.14 -11.32 -2.79
CA LYS A 24 -13.12 -9.94 -2.34
C LYS A 24 -14.36 -9.51 -1.59
N LYS A 25 -15.51 -10.08 -1.95
CA LYS A 25 -16.78 -9.76 -1.28
C LYS A 25 -16.83 -10.27 0.14
N ASN A 26 -16.10 -11.34 0.44
CA ASN A 26 -16.11 -12.00 1.75
C ASN A 26 -14.79 -11.87 2.50
N THR A 27 -13.90 -10.97 2.06
CA THR A 27 -12.62 -10.70 2.72
C THR A 27 -12.65 -9.30 3.31
N SER A 28 -12.44 -9.20 4.62
CA SER A 28 -12.43 -7.90 5.31
C SER A 28 -11.36 -6.98 4.74
N LEU A 29 -11.72 -5.71 4.54
CA LEU A 29 -10.85 -4.63 4.06
C LEU A 29 -10.35 -4.79 2.61
N VAL A 30 -10.87 -5.76 1.89
CA VAL A 30 -10.59 -5.93 0.46
C VAL A 30 -11.82 -5.55 -0.33
N ILE A 31 -11.66 -4.73 -1.37
CA ILE A 31 -12.78 -4.26 -2.18
C ILE A 31 -12.71 -4.81 -3.59
N ASP A 32 -13.89 -4.90 -4.24
CA ASP A 32 -14.04 -5.57 -5.55
C ASP A 32 -13.21 -4.92 -6.66
N CYS A 33 -13.03 -3.61 -6.61
CA CYS A 33 -12.31 -2.89 -7.65
C CYS A 33 -10.78 -2.85 -7.45
N PHE A 34 -10.25 -3.64 -6.51
CA PHE A 34 -8.81 -3.74 -6.32
C PHE A 34 -8.07 -3.87 -7.66
N PRO A 35 -6.99 -3.12 -7.93
CA PRO A 35 -6.28 -2.21 -7.02
C PRO A 35 -6.85 -0.80 -6.93
N VAL A 36 -7.89 -0.47 -7.70
CA VAL A 36 -8.48 0.88 -7.70
C VAL A 36 -9.13 1.16 -6.35
N MET A 37 -8.89 2.35 -5.79
CA MET A 37 -9.41 2.82 -4.50
C MET A 37 -9.00 1.96 -3.30
N SER A 38 -7.97 1.13 -3.45
CA SER A 38 -7.54 0.16 -2.44
C SER A 38 -6.23 0.53 -1.76
N CYS A 39 -5.62 1.64 -2.10
CA CYS A 39 -4.24 1.93 -1.69
C CYS A 39 -4.07 1.95 -0.17
N LYS A 40 -4.96 2.59 0.57
CA LYS A 40 -4.81 2.68 2.03
C LYS A 40 -5.11 1.35 2.72
N LEU A 41 -6.23 0.73 2.40
CA LEU A 41 -6.62 -0.54 3.04
C LEU A 41 -5.61 -1.65 2.73
N SER A 42 -5.18 -1.74 1.48
CA SER A 42 -4.19 -2.74 1.08
C SER A 42 -2.84 -2.51 1.74
N SER A 43 -2.42 -1.25 1.84
CA SER A 43 -1.18 -0.90 2.54
C SER A 43 -1.26 -1.24 4.03
N MET A 44 -2.40 -1.01 4.67
CA MET A 44 -2.58 -1.34 6.07
C MET A 44 -2.55 -2.85 6.31
N LEU A 45 -3.20 -3.63 5.45
CA LEU A 45 -3.10 -5.09 5.51
C LEU A 45 -1.67 -5.58 5.30
N LEU A 46 -0.95 -4.97 4.36
CA LEU A 46 0.45 -5.30 4.11
C LEU A 46 1.32 -4.95 5.31
N SER A 47 1.08 -3.81 5.96
CA SER A 47 1.81 -3.44 7.18
C SER A 47 1.56 -4.44 8.30
N TYR A 48 0.35 -4.95 8.41
CA TYR A 48 0.01 -6.00 9.36
C TYR A 48 0.85 -7.25 9.09
N HIS A 49 0.93 -7.66 7.83
CA HIS A 49 1.75 -8.80 7.41
C HIS A 49 3.22 -8.61 7.79
N PHE A 50 3.78 -7.45 7.44
CA PHE A 50 5.19 -7.17 7.76
C PHE A 50 5.46 -7.19 9.26
N LEU A 51 4.56 -6.67 10.07
CA LEU A 51 4.74 -6.64 11.52
C LEU A 51 4.52 -8.01 12.17
N MET A 52 3.77 -8.89 11.54
CA MET A 52 3.70 -10.29 11.98
C MET A 52 5.00 -11.03 11.68
N LEU A 53 5.64 -10.74 10.54
CA LEU A 53 6.94 -11.33 10.19
C LEU A 53 8.09 -10.70 10.95
N TRP A 54 8.06 -9.39 11.10
CA TRP A 54 9.17 -8.59 11.65
C TRP A 54 8.63 -7.61 12.69
N PRO A 55 8.35 -8.08 13.92
CA PRO A 55 7.67 -7.25 14.94
C PRO A 55 8.43 -6.01 15.38
N ASP A 56 9.73 -5.95 15.13
CA ASP A 56 10.56 -4.81 15.54
C ASP A 56 10.60 -3.67 14.53
N LEU A 57 9.92 -3.85 13.39
CA LEU A 57 9.89 -2.80 12.36
C LEU A 57 9.10 -1.58 12.81
N GLU A 58 9.56 -0.43 12.35
CA GLU A 58 8.78 0.81 12.35
C GLU A 58 8.44 1.12 10.90
N ILE A 59 7.15 1.10 10.59
CA ILE A 59 6.66 1.32 9.23
C ILE A 59 5.96 2.66 9.18
N LYS A 60 6.19 3.43 8.13
CA LYS A 60 5.43 4.65 7.87
C LYS A 60 4.37 4.36 6.83
N GLY A 61 3.13 4.72 7.13
CA GLY A 61 2.10 4.85 6.12
C GLY A 61 2.16 6.27 5.58
N VAL A 62 2.27 6.42 4.27
CA VAL A 62 2.46 7.72 3.62
C VAL A 62 1.22 8.05 2.80
N SER A 63 0.55 9.15 3.17
CA SER A 63 -0.58 9.71 2.45
C SER A 63 -0.10 10.88 1.62
N ALA A 64 -0.35 10.84 0.32
CA ALA A 64 0.14 11.84 -0.61
C ALA A 64 -0.95 12.24 -1.61
N ALA A 65 -0.78 13.36 -2.29
CA ALA A 65 -1.76 13.88 -3.21
C ALA A 65 -1.11 14.61 -4.38
N THR A 66 -1.86 14.72 -5.46
CA THR A 66 -1.48 15.49 -6.64
C THR A 66 -2.73 16.02 -7.33
N GLY A 67 -2.52 16.89 -8.32
CA GLY A 67 -3.61 17.51 -9.08
C GLY A 67 -4.21 18.70 -8.39
N LYS A 68 -5.15 19.34 -9.10
CA LYS A 68 -5.83 20.54 -8.61
C LYS A 68 -6.61 20.23 -7.33
N ASN A 69 -6.38 21.04 -6.28
CA ASN A 69 -7.02 20.88 -4.97
C ASN A 69 -6.74 19.49 -4.33
N ASP A 70 -5.57 18.89 -4.63
CA ASP A 70 -5.17 17.60 -4.09
C ASP A 70 -6.20 16.50 -4.35
N ARG A 71 -6.90 16.56 -5.48
CA ARG A 71 -8.04 15.65 -5.77
C ARG A 71 -7.63 14.20 -6.04
N ILE A 72 -6.37 13.96 -6.38
CA ILE A 72 -5.85 12.60 -6.63
C ILE A 72 -4.96 12.24 -5.45
N THR A 73 -5.33 11.19 -4.75
CA THR A 73 -4.61 10.74 -3.55
C THR A 73 -4.01 9.37 -3.78
N HIS A 74 -2.93 9.09 -3.08
CA HIS A 74 -2.30 7.78 -3.08
C HIS A 74 -1.74 7.49 -1.69
N TYR A 75 -1.59 6.21 -1.38
CA TYR A 75 -1.10 5.75 -0.09
C TYR A 75 -0.11 4.59 -0.31
N TRP A 76 1.03 4.65 0.36
CA TRP A 76 2.03 3.59 0.31
C TRP A 76 2.72 3.44 1.66
N LEU A 77 3.59 2.45 1.78
CA LEU A 77 4.38 2.23 2.99
C LEU A 77 5.83 2.60 2.74
N GLU A 78 6.52 2.98 3.83
CA GLU A 78 7.97 3.12 3.83
C GLU A 78 8.56 2.39 5.02
N ILE A 79 9.57 1.58 4.76
CA ILE A 79 10.35 0.88 5.79
C ILE A 79 11.77 1.44 5.69
N ASN A 80 12.20 2.18 6.71
CA ASN A 80 13.39 3.01 6.62
C ASN A 80 13.23 3.95 5.42
N ASP A 81 14.14 3.93 4.48
CA ASP A 81 14.03 4.76 3.27
C ASP A 81 13.52 3.98 2.06
N ILE A 82 12.89 2.83 2.29
CA ILE A 82 12.41 1.96 1.22
C ILE A 82 10.91 2.12 1.06
N VAL A 83 10.50 2.57 -0.11
CA VAL A 83 9.09 2.68 -0.52
C VAL A 83 8.56 1.30 -0.88
N VAL A 84 7.35 0.99 -0.43
CA VAL A 84 6.64 -0.24 -0.77
C VAL A 84 5.21 0.12 -1.21
N ASP A 85 4.93 -0.05 -2.50
CA ASP A 85 3.63 0.27 -3.09
C ASP A 85 3.12 -0.92 -3.88
N ILE A 86 1.96 -1.44 -3.50
CA ILE A 86 1.34 -2.60 -4.16
C ILE A 86 0.08 -2.24 -4.93
N THR A 87 -0.23 -0.96 -5.09
CA THR A 87 -1.44 -0.50 -5.80
C THR A 87 -1.19 0.63 -6.79
N GLY A 88 0.07 0.90 -7.12
CA GLY A 88 0.40 1.97 -8.08
C GLY A 88 -0.19 1.74 -9.46
N ASP A 89 -0.38 0.48 -9.84
CA ASP A 89 -0.97 0.11 -11.11
C ASP A 89 -2.46 0.49 -11.25
N GLN A 90 -3.11 0.96 -10.17
CA GLN A 90 -4.47 1.48 -10.28
C GLN A 90 -4.56 2.61 -11.30
N TYR A 91 -3.51 3.41 -11.44
CA TYR A 91 -3.50 4.54 -12.38
C TYR A 91 -3.36 4.12 -13.83
N ASN A 92 -3.10 2.85 -14.10
CA ASN A 92 -3.19 2.28 -15.44
C ASN A 92 -4.64 2.02 -15.86
N LEU A 93 -5.55 1.93 -14.87
CA LEU A 93 -6.95 1.52 -15.06
C LEU A 93 -7.94 2.69 -14.96
N ILE A 94 -7.54 3.79 -14.35
CA ILE A 94 -8.40 4.97 -14.15
C ILE A 94 -8.44 5.77 -15.44
N TYR A 95 -9.61 6.32 -15.79
CA TYR A 95 -9.79 7.11 -17.00
C TYR A 95 -8.93 8.36 -17.02
N ASP A 96 -8.42 8.71 -18.20
CA ASP A 96 -7.52 9.85 -18.40
C ASP A 96 -8.10 11.17 -17.87
N TYR A 97 -9.41 11.39 -18.05
CA TYR A 97 -10.03 12.64 -17.61
C TYR A 97 -10.03 12.82 -16.09
N GLU A 98 -9.80 11.77 -15.33
CA GLU A 98 -9.70 11.82 -13.87
C GLU A 98 -8.26 12.03 -13.38
N LEU A 99 -7.29 12.04 -14.29
CA LEU A 99 -5.87 12.03 -13.95
C LEU A 99 -5.17 13.29 -14.45
N THR A 100 -3.97 13.54 -13.93
CA THR A 100 -3.08 14.59 -14.43
C THR A 100 -2.25 14.08 -15.60
N ASN A 101 -1.73 15.00 -16.42
CA ASN A 101 -0.83 14.64 -17.51
C ASN A 101 0.43 13.91 -17.00
N LYS A 102 0.90 14.27 -15.82
CA LYS A 102 2.10 13.67 -15.24
C LYS A 102 1.90 12.19 -14.96
N ILE A 103 0.72 11.82 -14.45
CA ILE A 103 0.36 10.40 -14.23
C ILE A 103 0.20 9.69 -15.58
N ILE A 104 -0.57 10.28 -16.50
CA ILE A 104 -0.83 9.66 -17.80
C ILE A 104 0.48 9.36 -18.53
N LYS A 105 1.42 10.31 -18.53
CA LYS A 105 2.71 10.13 -19.19
C LYS A 105 3.61 9.11 -18.49
N GLY A 106 3.41 8.90 -17.21
CA GLY A 106 4.21 7.95 -16.42
C GLY A 106 3.80 6.50 -16.58
N ARG A 107 2.61 6.25 -17.17
CA ARG A 107 2.09 4.88 -17.33
C ARG A 107 2.91 4.07 -18.34
N PRO A 108 2.97 2.73 -18.16
CA PRO A 108 2.31 1.93 -17.12
C PRO A 108 3.12 1.90 -15.82
N PHE A 109 2.40 1.89 -14.70
CA PHE A 109 3.02 1.75 -13.37
C PHE A 109 3.02 0.28 -12.96
N PRO A 110 4.06 -0.17 -12.25
CA PRO A 110 4.13 -1.58 -11.82
C PRO A 110 3.14 -1.89 -10.71
N SER A 111 2.73 -3.14 -10.63
CA SER A 111 1.87 -3.64 -9.56
C SER A 111 2.61 -3.77 -8.24
N ILE A 112 3.92 -3.93 -8.28
CA ILE A 112 4.81 -3.99 -7.12
C ILE A 112 5.94 -2.99 -7.35
N HIS A 113 6.03 -2.00 -6.48
CA HIS A 113 7.09 -1.00 -6.53
C HIS A 113 7.81 -0.97 -5.19
N VAL A 114 9.06 -1.39 -5.17
CA VAL A 114 9.91 -1.39 -3.98
C VAL A 114 11.24 -0.76 -4.36
N SER A 115 11.54 0.40 -3.82
CA SER A 115 12.77 1.13 -4.14
C SER A 115 13.13 2.09 -3.01
N HIS A 116 14.36 2.56 -2.99
CA HIS A 116 14.72 3.68 -2.13
C HIS A 116 13.88 4.91 -2.49
N ASN A 117 13.49 5.70 -1.49
CA ASN A 117 12.58 6.83 -1.69
C ASN A 117 13.14 7.87 -2.65
N ASN A 118 14.44 8.12 -2.62
CA ASN A 118 15.11 9.08 -3.52
C ASN A 118 15.15 8.62 -4.99
N GLU A 119 14.84 7.36 -5.26
CA GLU A 119 14.76 6.79 -6.61
C GLU A 119 13.32 6.49 -7.04
N SER A 120 12.35 6.72 -6.16
CA SER A 120 10.95 6.37 -6.44
C SER A 120 10.27 7.43 -7.30
N TYR A 121 9.57 6.97 -8.35
CA TYR A 121 8.75 7.85 -9.18
C TYR A 121 7.61 8.51 -8.39
N LEU A 122 7.20 7.92 -7.28
CA LEU A 122 6.09 8.44 -6.48
C LEU A 122 6.36 9.86 -5.99
N TYR A 123 7.59 10.16 -5.62
CA TYR A 123 7.98 11.48 -5.14
C TYR A 123 8.04 12.53 -6.24
N ASN A 124 8.07 12.11 -7.51
CA ASN A 124 8.00 13.01 -8.65
C ASN A 124 6.56 13.36 -9.03
N ILE A 125 5.60 12.51 -8.64
CA ILE A 125 4.19 12.67 -9.00
C ILE A 125 3.38 13.24 -7.84
N PHE A 126 3.60 12.74 -6.63
CA PHE A 126 2.78 13.05 -5.46
C PHE A 126 3.56 13.88 -4.45
N LYS A 127 2.81 14.73 -3.74
CA LYS A 127 3.34 15.50 -2.61
C LYS A 127 2.82 14.87 -1.32
N ILE A 128 3.71 14.59 -0.38
CA ILE A 128 3.33 14.00 0.90
C ILE A 128 2.49 14.98 1.70
N LYS A 129 1.35 14.52 2.20
CA LYS A 129 0.42 15.31 3.01
C LYS A 129 0.47 14.90 4.47
N GLU A 130 0.59 13.59 4.74
CA GLU A 130 0.53 13.04 6.08
C GLU A 130 1.34 11.76 6.15
N THR A 131 1.90 11.45 7.33
CA THR A 131 2.52 10.15 7.59
C THR A 131 1.94 9.58 8.87
N HIS A 132 1.79 8.26 8.90
CA HIS A 132 1.30 7.51 10.06
C HIS A 132 2.39 6.54 10.49
N SER A 133 2.54 6.33 11.80
CA SER A 133 3.50 5.37 12.32
C SER A 133 2.81 4.06 12.64
N PHE A 134 3.30 2.97 12.08
CA PHE A 134 2.80 1.62 12.34
C PHE A 134 3.89 0.79 13.00
N VAL A 135 3.61 0.34 14.22
CA VAL A 135 4.45 -0.58 14.96
C VAL A 135 3.58 -1.76 15.42
N TYR A 136 4.21 -2.81 15.88
CA TYR A 136 3.50 -4.02 16.33
C TYR A 136 2.40 -3.66 17.33
N GLY A 137 1.22 -4.23 17.12
CA GLY A 137 0.06 -3.95 17.95
C GLY A 137 -0.75 -2.72 17.54
N PHE A 138 -0.24 -1.88 16.63
CA PHE A 138 -0.95 -0.71 16.10
C PHE A 138 -1.54 0.20 17.18
N PRO A 139 -0.72 0.73 18.10
CA PRO A 139 -1.23 1.47 19.26
C PRO A 139 -2.01 2.75 18.91
N GLU A 140 -1.82 3.28 17.70
CA GLU A 140 -2.51 4.50 17.26
C GLU A 140 -3.77 4.23 16.45
N ILE A 141 -4.14 2.95 16.26
CA ILE A 141 -5.29 2.55 15.48
C ILE A 141 -6.40 2.07 16.42
N ALA A 142 -7.66 2.38 16.09
CA ALA A 142 -8.81 1.94 16.88
C ALA A 142 -8.91 0.41 16.94
N ASP A 143 -9.29 -0.13 18.09
CA ASP A 143 -9.32 -1.58 18.32
C ASP A 143 -10.23 -2.32 17.34
N ASP A 144 -11.37 -1.75 16.99
CA ASP A 144 -12.29 -2.38 16.04
C ASP A 144 -11.68 -2.47 14.64
N PHE A 145 -10.89 -1.48 14.24
CA PHE A 145 -10.21 -1.53 12.96
C PHE A 145 -9.06 -2.54 12.98
N ILE A 146 -8.34 -2.65 14.10
CA ILE A 146 -7.29 -3.68 14.26
C ILE A 146 -7.91 -5.07 14.13
N ASP A 147 -9.10 -5.28 14.73
CA ASP A 147 -9.82 -6.55 14.62
C ASP A 147 -10.19 -6.86 13.15
N GLU A 148 -10.61 -5.85 12.40
CA GLU A 148 -10.88 -6.03 10.97
C GLU A 148 -9.64 -6.36 10.18
N MET A 149 -8.49 -5.72 10.49
CA MET A 149 -7.22 -6.06 9.85
C MET A 149 -6.82 -7.51 10.14
N ALA A 150 -6.91 -7.91 11.40
CA ALA A 150 -6.57 -9.29 11.80
C ALA A 150 -7.47 -10.29 11.09
N HIS A 151 -8.78 -10.00 11.01
CA HIS A 151 -9.74 -10.87 10.34
C HIS A 151 -9.44 -11.00 8.86
N GLY A 152 -9.24 -9.88 8.17
CA GLY A 152 -8.90 -9.87 6.74
C GLY A 152 -7.58 -10.58 6.46
N TYR A 153 -6.59 -10.36 7.30
CA TYR A 153 -5.29 -11.02 7.18
C TYR A 153 -5.44 -12.54 7.29
N ASN A 154 -6.19 -13.01 8.29
CA ASN A 154 -6.42 -14.43 8.47
C ASN A 154 -7.20 -15.03 7.29
N GLN A 155 -8.17 -14.31 6.74
CA GLN A 155 -8.91 -14.76 5.56
C GLN A 155 -7.99 -14.88 4.33
N LEU A 156 -7.02 -14.01 4.18
CA LEU A 156 -6.07 -14.06 3.06
C LEU A 156 -5.11 -15.25 3.18
N LEU A 157 -4.62 -15.53 4.39
CA LEU A 157 -3.61 -16.57 4.62
C LEU A 157 -4.19 -17.97 4.79
N TYR A 158 -5.36 -18.08 5.38
CA TYR A 158 -5.90 -19.37 5.86
C TYR A 158 -7.25 -19.69 5.26
N LYS A 159 -7.41 -19.50 3.99
CA LYS A 159 -8.66 -19.82 3.29
C LYS A 159 -9.09 -21.25 3.52
#